data_c212fcf8ea3996e5f909951f773f2e0f
#
_entry.id   c212fcf8ea3996e5f909951f773f2e0f
#
_cell.length_a   1.000
_cell.length_b   1.000
_cell.length_c   1.000
_cell.angle_alpha   90.00
_cell.angle_beta   90.00
_cell.angle_gamma   90.00
#
_symmetry.space_group_name_H-M   'P 1'
#
loop_
_entity.id
_entity.type
_entity.pdbx_description
1 polymer ?
#
loop_
_entity_poly.entity_id
_entity_poly.type
_entity_poly.pdbx_seq_one_letter_code
_entity_poly.pdbx_strand_id
1 'polypeptide(L)'
;KSNMVNCNAWWLDVSQEKDFTFNDYFIEVKFEIKKDIPNGKYPITITEPQFSNIKALSATYPENVIDGYVYVSQDAEQQNVDDGGKFTVIAESASGKQGDTVTVRFKMLNNPGLCAMNFNFEYDKNALTIVDAYSVGEFDKIANTSLTY
;
A
#
# COMPACT_ATOMS: atom_id res chain seq x y z
N LYS A 1 -21.73 3.05 10.41
CA LYS A 1 -21.50 3.21 9.01
C LYS A 1 -20.09 3.64 8.69
N SER A 2 -19.54 3.14 7.68
CA SER A 2 -18.14 3.31 7.37
C SER A 2 -17.86 4.65 6.72
N ASN A 3 -16.80 5.33 7.19
CA ASN A 3 -16.20 6.47 6.51
C ASN A 3 -15.00 6.05 5.67
N MET A 4 -14.78 4.75 5.54
CA MET A 4 -13.66 4.20 4.81
C MET A 4 -13.90 4.31 3.32
N VAL A 5 -12.89 4.76 2.60
CA VAL A 5 -12.90 4.81 1.14
C VAL A 5 -11.71 4.03 0.60
N ASN A 6 -11.85 3.58 -0.62
CA ASN A 6 -10.91 2.68 -1.25
C ASN A 6 -10.02 3.42 -2.23
N CYS A 7 -8.73 3.10 -2.20
CA CYS A 7 -7.78 3.53 -3.22
C CYS A 7 -7.30 2.29 -3.96
N ASN A 8 -7.27 2.38 -5.27
CA ASN A 8 -6.87 1.26 -6.13
C ASN A 8 -5.60 1.58 -6.89
N ALA A 9 -4.67 0.63 -6.88
CA ALA A 9 -3.49 0.65 -7.72
C ALA A 9 -3.54 -0.56 -8.65
N TRP A 10 -3.40 -0.32 -9.94
CA TRP A 10 -3.51 -1.35 -10.95
C TRP A 10 -2.31 -1.31 -11.89
N TRP A 11 -1.78 -2.49 -12.21
CA TRP A 11 -0.63 -2.61 -13.09
C TRP A 11 -0.72 -3.93 -13.87
N LEU A 12 -0.34 -3.86 -15.13
CA LEU A 12 -0.19 -5.02 -15.99
C LEU A 12 1.03 -4.82 -16.89
N ASP A 13 1.93 -5.79 -16.89
CA ASP A 13 2.97 -5.85 -17.90
C ASP A 13 2.36 -6.41 -19.19
N VAL A 14 2.11 -5.53 -20.13
CA VAL A 14 1.40 -5.88 -21.37
C VAL A 14 2.19 -6.85 -22.27
N SER A 15 3.52 -6.90 -22.11
CA SER A 15 4.32 -7.84 -22.89
C SER A 15 4.12 -9.27 -22.42
N GLN A 16 3.89 -9.46 -21.13
CA GLN A 16 3.70 -10.77 -20.51
C GLN A 16 4.81 -11.76 -20.85
N GLU A 17 6.04 -11.25 -20.99
CA GLU A 17 7.17 -12.08 -21.40
C GLU A 17 7.92 -12.66 -20.22
N LYS A 18 7.86 -12.00 -19.06
CA LYS A 18 8.57 -12.42 -17.86
C LYS A 18 7.89 -11.90 -16.61
N ASP A 19 8.26 -12.51 -15.49
CA ASP A 19 7.87 -12.03 -14.18
C ASP A 19 8.93 -11.08 -13.62
N PHE A 20 8.49 -10.13 -12.81
CA PHE A 20 9.35 -9.16 -12.14
C PHE A 20 9.42 -9.52 -10.65
N THR A 21 10.62 -9.46 -10.09
CA THR A 21 10.88 -9.87 -8.71
C THR A 21 11.32 -8.70 -7.84
N PHE A 22 10.80 -7.48 -8.12
CA PHE A 22 11.10 -6.31 -7.30
C PHE A 22 10.62 -6.53 -5.87
N ASN A 23 11.35 -5.95 -4.93
CA ASN A 23 11.01 -5.97 -3.51
C ASN A 23 11.10 -4.55 -2.95
N ASP A 24 10.89 -4.42 -1.64
CA ASP A 24 10.89 -3.16 -0.91
C ASP A 24 9.74 -2.24 -1.32
N TYR A 25 9.93 -0.93 -1.22
CA TYR A 25 8.86 0.04 -1.45
C TYR A 25 8.46 0.06 -2.92
N PHE A 26 7.16 0.01 -3.18
CA PHE A 26 6.63 0.04 -4.54
C PHE A 26 5.57 1.13 -4.78
N ILE A 27 4.89 1.58 -3.72
CA ILE A 27 3.92 2.68 -3.80
C ILE A 27 4.09 3.56 -2.58
N GLU A 28 4.00 4.88 -2.79
CA GLU A 28 3.91 5.87 -1.72
C GLU A 28 2.65 6.68 -1.89
N VAL A 29 1.98 6.95 -0.77
CA VAL A 29 0.76 7.73 -0.73
C VAL A 29 0.93 8.83 0.28
N LYS A 30 0.72 10.08 -0.15
CA LYS A 30 0.77 11.25 0.73
C LYS A 30 -0.62 11.60 1.19
N PHE A 31 -0.79 11.65 2.50
CA PHE A 31 -2.04 12.04 3.13
C PHE A 31 -1.88 13.36 3.85
N GLU A 32 -2.87 14.23 3.68
CA GLU A 32 -3.04 15.36 4.58
C GLU A 32 -3.88 14.89 5.76
N ILE A 33 -3.41 15.16 6.97
CA ILE A 33 -4.15 14.91 8.20
C ILE A 33 -5.07 16.12 8.42
N LYS A 34 -6.37 15.89 8.45
CA LYS A 34 -7.34 17.00 8.61
C LYS A 34 -7.17 17.66 9.96
N LYS A 35 -7.53 18.95 10.02
CA LYS A 35 -7.27 19.79 11.20
C LYS A 35 -8.19 19.50 12.37
N ASP A 36 -9.41 19.06 12.09
CA ASP A 36 -10.47 18.97 13.10
C ASP A 36 -10.73 17.56 13.59
N ILE A 37 -9.72 16.71 13.57
CA ILE A 37 -9.90 15.32 13.98
C ILE A 37 -9.23 15.06 15.33
N PRO A 38 -9.74 14.08 16.10
CA PRO A 38 -9.11 13.71 17.37
C PRO A 38 -7.73 13.11 17.19
N ASN A 39 -6.90 13.27 18.22
CA ASN A 39 -5.68 12.48 18.33
C ASN A 39 -6.03 11.00 18.34
N GLY A 40 -5.17 10.18 17.77
CA GLY A 40 -5.42 8.76 17.73
C GLY A 40 -4.71 8.10 16.56
N LYS A 41 -5.13 6.89 16.24
CA LYS A 41 -4.58 6.17 15.09
C LYS A 41 -5.70 5.83 14.12
N TYR A 42 -5.41 6.04 12.86
CA TYR A 42 -6.38 5.88 11.77
C TYR A 42 -5.87 4.81 10.83
N PRO A 43 -6.61 3.70 10.63
CA PRO A 43 -6.08 2.54 9.93
C PRO A 43 -5.88 2.78 8.44
N ILE A 44 -4.84 2.16 7.92
CA ILE A 44 -4.59 1.97 6.48
C ILE A 44 -4.68 0.47 6.28
N THR A 45 -5.77 0.01 5.70
CA THR A 45 -6.09 -1.40 5.61
C THR A 45 -5.96 -1.88 4.18
N ILE A 46 -5.05 -2.82 3.95
CA ILE A 46 -4.88 -3.45 2.65
C ILE A 46 -6.04 -4.43 2.47
N THR A 47 -6.75 -4.30 1.35
CA THR A 47 -7.91 -5.15 1.07
C THR A 47 -7.69 -5.90 -0.24
N GLU A 48 -7.93 -7.20 -0.21
CA GLU A 48 -7.97 -8.07 -1.38
C GLU A 48 -6.83 -7.84 -2.37
N PRO A 49 -5.56 -7.87 -1.93
CA PRO A 49 -4.45 -7.69 -2.85
C PRO A 49 -4.33 -8.92 -3.76
N GLN A 50 -4.39 -8.70 -5.07
CA GLN A 50 -4.30 -9.75 -6.08
C GLN A 50 -3.10 -9.51 -6.97
N PHE A 51 -2.35 -10.58 -7.20
CA PHE A 51 -1.17 -10.54 -8.06
C PHE A 51 -1.22 -11.72 -9.01
N SER A 52 -0.58 -11.59 -10.17
CA SER A 52 -0.50 -12.66 -11.14
C SER A 52 0.89 -12.74 -11.73
N ASN A 53 1.29 -13.94 -12.13
CA ASN A 53 2.51 -14.16 -12.88
C ASN A 53 2.19 -14.69 -14.28
N ILE A 54 3.19 -14.79 -15.15
CA ILE A 54 2.98 -15.16 -16.55
C ILE A 54 2.47 -16.59 -16.71
N LYS A 55 2.64 -17.44 -15.71
CA LYS A 55 2.18 -18.83 -15.75
C LYS A 55 0.85 -19.04 -15.06
N ALA A 56 0.41 -18.08 -14.28
CA ALA A 56 -0.78 -18.25 -13.45
C ALA A 56 -2.04 -18.06 -14.27
N LEU A 57 -2.93 -19.01 -14.16
CA LEU A 57 -4.30 -18.88 -14.63
C LEU A 57 -5.20 -18.36 -13.53
N SER A 58 -4.66 -18.23 -12.31
CA SER A 58 -5.36 -17.70 -11.16
C SER A 58 -4.48 -16.71 -10.42
N ALA A 59 -5.09 -15.86 -9.62
CA ALA A 59 -4.37 -14.84 -8.87
C ALA A 59 -3.49 -15.46 -7.79
N THR A 60 -2.35 -14.81 -7.57
CA THR A 60 -1.45 -15.12 -6.45
C THR A 60 -1.74 -14.12 -5.35
N TYR A 61 -1.87 -14.61 -4.12
CA TYR A 61 -2.14 -13.75 -2.97
C TYR A 61 -0.93 -13.76 -2.04
N PRO A 62 -0.60 -12.61 -1.43
CA PRO A 62 0.43 -12.62 -0.41
C PRO A 62 0.00 -13.48 0.77
N GLU A 63 0.96 -14.19 1.35
CA GLU A 63 0.70 -15.04 2.50
C GLU A 63 0.57 -14.24 3.79
N ASN A 64 1.22 -13.06 3.82
CA ASN A 64 1.11 -12.13 4.95
C ASN A 64 0.72 -10.76 4.44
N VAL A 65 -0.24 -10.14 5.11
CA VAL A 65 -0.64 -8.77 4.83
C VAL A 65 -0.58 -8.03 6.17
N ILE A 66 0.22 -6.97 6.22
CA ILE A 66 0.41 -6.20 7.44
C ILE A 66 -0.11 -4.79 7.20
N ASP A 67 -1.18 -4.45 7.90
CA ASP A 67 -1.81 -3.14 7.82
C ASP A 67 -1.01 -2.11 8.61
N GLY A 68 -1.19 -0.84 8.26
CA GLY A 68 -0.56 0.26 8.97
C GLY A 68 -1.59 1.24 9.52
N TYR A 69 -1.07 2.30 10.09
CA TYR A 69 -1.88 3.39 10.65
C TYR A 69 -1.21 4.73 10.37
N VAL A 70 -2.03 5.76 10.30
CA VAL A 70 -1.55 7.13 10.47
C VAL A 70 -1.82 7.52 11.92
N TYR A 71 -0.75 7.77 12.67
CA TYR A 71 -0.82 8.17 14.08
C TYR A 71 -0.86 9.68 14.14
N VAL A 72 -1.91 10.23 14.77
CA VAL A 72 -2.14 11.67 14.84
C VAL A 72 -1.83 12.16 16.24
N SER A 73 -0.82 13.02 16.34
CA SER A 73 -0.33 13.62 17.58
C SER A 73 0.08 12.58 18.63
N GLN A 74 0.64 11.48 18.16
CA GLN A 74 1.24 10.43 19.00
C GLN A 74 2.27 9.67 18.17
N ASP A 75 3.19 9.00 18.85
CA ASP A 75 4.24 8.24 18.20
C ASP A 75 3.69 6.99 17.54
N ALA A 76 4.23 6.66 16.38
CA ALA A 76 3.91 5.41 15.71
C ALA A 76 4.43 4.23 16.52
N GLU A 77 3.59 3.22 16.69
CA GLU A 77 3.99 1.95 17.28
C GLU A 77 4.79 1.15 16.28
N GLN A 78 5.77 0.40 16.77
CA GLN A 78 6.57 -0.46 15.92
C GLN A 78 5.71 -1.59 15.35
N GLN A 79 5.77 -1.77 14.03
CA GLN A 79 5.08 -2.88 13.38
C GLN A 79 5.94 -4.14 13.51
N ASN A 80 5.28 -5.24 13.87
CA ASN A 80 5.96 -6.53 13.94
C ASN A 80 5.94 -7.17 12.55
N VAL A 81 7.10 -7.20 11.91
CA VAL A 81 7.23 -7.71 10.54
C VAL A 81 8.05 -9.00 10.58
N ASP A 82 7.35 -10.10 10.85
CA ASP A 82 7.93 -11.43 10.71
C ASP A 82 7.32 -12.06 9.47
N ASP A 83 8.06 -12.01 8.36
CA ASP A 83 7.55 -12.50 7.09
C ASP A 83 7.69 -14.02 6.95
N GLY A 84 8.49 -14.67 7.78
CA GLY A 84 8.72 -16.12 7.72
C GLY A 84 9.27 -16.57 6.37
N GLY A 85 9.89 -15.69 5.61
CA GLY A 85 10.36 -15.98 4.25
C GLY A 85 9.24 -16.05 3.22
N LYS A 86 8.03 -15.57 3.56
CA LYS A 86 6.85 -15.66 2.70
C LYS A 86 6.56 -14.35 2.00
N PHE A 87 5.84 -14.42 0.89
CA PHE A 87 5.41 -13.24 0.15
C PHE A 87 4.54 -12.38 1.07
N THR A 88 4.99 -11.14 1.31
CA THR A 88 4.40 -10.25 2.30
C THR A 88 4.22 -8.86 1.72
N VAL A 89 3.07 -8.26 2.01
CA VAL A 89 2.78 -6.87 1.63
C VAL A 89 2.48 -6.09 2.92
N ILE A 90 3.13 -4.94 3.07
CA ILE A 90 3.10 -4.14 4.29
C ILE A 90 2.70 -2.72 3.97
N ALA A 91 1.73 -2.18 4.72
CA ALA A 91 1.48 -0.75 4.79
C ALA A 91 2.27 -0.20 5.98
N GLU A 92 3.30 0.58 5.71
CA GLU A 92 4.17 1.13 6.76
C GLU A 92 3.49 2.34 7.41
N SER A 93 3.40 2.31 8.73
CA SER A 93 2.74 3.38 9.48
C SER A 93 3.51 4.69 9.40
N ALA A 94 2.78 5.80 9.58
CA ALA A 94 3.34 7.14 9.61
C ALA A 94 2.75 7.91 10.78
N SER A 95 3.37 9.00 11.19
CA SER A 95 2.88 9.83 12.26
C SER A 95 3.03 11.31 11.92
N GLY A 96 2.12 12.11 12.42
CA GLY A 96 2.11 13.56 12.24
C GLY A 96 1.05 14.21 13.10
N LYS A 97 0.90 15.51 12.94
CA LYS A 97 -0.10 16.30 13.67
C LYS A 97 -1.20 16.72 12.71
N GLN A 98 -2.30 17.17 13.27
CA GLN A 98 -3.39 17.75 12.48
C GLN A 98 -2.84 18.86 11.58
N GLY A 99 -3.17 18.79 10.29
CA GLY A 99 -2.69 19.73 9.28
C GLY A 99 -1.41 19.30 8.56
N ASP A 100 -0.69 18.32 9.08
CA ASP A 100 0.53 17.82 8.44
C ASP A 100 0.21 16.95 7.23
N THR A 101 1.18 16.86 6.33
CA THR A 101 1.21 15.85 5.27
C THR A 101 2.18 14.75 5.67
N VAL A 102 1.72 13.51 5.61
CA VAL A 102 2.53 12.34 5.94
C VAL A 102 2.55 11.39 4.75
N THR A 103 3.58 10.54 4.68
CA THR A 103 3.71 9.56 3.62
C THR A 103 3.57 8.16 4.18
N VAL A 104 2.60 7.42 3.66
CA VAL A 104 2.45 5.98 3.94
C VAL A 104 3.08 5.24 2.77
N ARG A 105 3.99 4.33 3.08
CA ARG A 105 4.76 3.60 2.09
C ARG A 105 4.34 2.14 2.11
N PHE A 106 4.12 1.59 0.93
CA PHE A 106 3.77 0.18 0.79
C PHE A 106 4.99 -0.60 0.32
N LYS A 107 5.22 -1.72 0.96
CA LYS A 107 6.45 -2.49 0.83
C LYS A 107 6.12 -3.93 0.54
N MET A 108 6.94 -4.55 -0.28
CA MET A 108 6.79 -5.95 -0.68
C MET A 108 8.04 -6.72 -0.29
N LEU A 109 7.85 -7.90 0.30
CA LEU A 109 8.94 -8.79 0.67
C LEU A 109 8.72 -10.17 0.07
N ASN A 110 9.81 -10.80 -0.35
CA ASN A 110 9.80 -12.16 -0.88
C ASN A 110 8.86 -12.32 -2.08
N ASN A 111 8.93 -11.37 -2.99
CA ASN A 111 8.12 -11.37 -4.21
C ASN A 111 8.43 -12.60 -5.05
N PRO A 112 7.43 -13.45 -5.34
CA PRO A 112 7.66 -14.69 -6.08
C PRO A 112 7.80 -14.53 -7.59
N GLY A 113 7.62 -13.32 -8.10
CA GLY A 113 7.59 -13.03 -9.52
C GLY A 113 6.18 -12.65 -9.97
N LEU A 114 6.01 -11.45 -10.50
CA LEU A 114 4.71 -10.88 -10.84
C LEU A 114 4.75 -10.18 -12.18
N CYS A 115 3.65 -10.23 -12.92
CA CYS A 115 3.46 -9.43 -14.13
C CYS A 115 2.19 -8.60 -14.08
N ALA A 116 1.38 -8.74 -13.02
CA ALA A 116 0.16 -7.96 -12.86
C ALA A 116 -0.15 -7.79 -11.39
N MET A 117 -0.88 -6.71 -11.08
CA MET A 117 -1.27 -6.36 -9.73
C MET A 117 -2.60 -5.64 -9.74
N ASN A 118 -3.46 -6.02 -8.81
CA ASN A 118 -4.65 -5.23 -8.45
C ASN A 118 -4.61 -5.08 -6.93
N PHE A 119 -4.26 -3.88 -6.47
CA PHE A 119 -3.94 -3.61 -5.09
C PHE A 119 -4.85 -2.53 -4.56
N ASN A 120 -5.51 -2.81 -3.45
CA ASN A 120 -6.46 -1.89 -2.83
C ASN A 120 -6.10 -1.66 -1.37
N PHE A 121 -6.35 -0.45 -0.90
CA PHE A 121 -6.32 -0.17 0.52
C PHE A 121 -7.44 0.80 0.88
N GLU A 122 -7.84 0.78 2.14
CA GLU A 122 -8.89 1.65 2.66
C GLU A 122 -8.33 2.60 3.70
N TYR A 123 -8.90 3.78 3.76
CA TYR A 123 -8.58 4.80 4.76
C TYR A 123 -9.83 5.60 5.12
N ASP A 124 -9.80 6.27 6.27
CA ASP A 124 -10.92 7.08 6.76
C ASP A 124 -10.88 8.46 6.10
N LYS A 125 -11.82 8.72 5.19
CA LYS A 125 -11.89 9.99 4.45
C LYS A 125 -12.26 11.18 5.34
N ASN A 126 -12.81 10.93 6.52
CA ASN A 126 -13.12 12.02 7.45
C ASN A 126 -11.89 12.50 8.21
N ALA A 127 -10.85 11.69 8.24
CA ALA A 127 -9.61 12.02 8.94
C ALA A 127 -8.48 12.39 7.99
N LEU A 128 -8.42 11.76 6.82
CA LEU A 128 -7.29 11.83 5.90
C LEU A 128 -7.75 12.18 4.49
N THR A 129 -6.92 12.94 3.77
CA THR A 129 -7.13 13.25 2.36
C THR A 129 -5.89 12.83 1.59
N ILE A 130 -6.04 12.03 0.53
CA ILE A 130 -4.91 11.73 -0.35
C ILE A 130 -4.61 12.98 -1.18
N VAL A 131 -3.37 13.45 -1.09
CA VAL A 131 -2.90 14.59 -1.87
C VAL A 131 -2.00 14.17 -3.02
N ASP A 132 -1.41 12.98 -2.93
CA ASP A 132 -0.60 12.42 -4.02
C ASP A 132 -0.41 10.93 -3.81
N ALA A 133 -0.25 10.19 -4.90
CA ALA A 133 0.04 8.76 -4.85
C ALA A 133 0.80 8.37 -6.10
N TYR A 134 1.89 7.60 -5.94
CA TYR A 134 2.77 7.28 -7.06
C TYR A 134 3.55 6.00 -6.80
N SER A 135 4.03 5.38 -7.89
CA SER A 135 4.92 4.23 -7.82
C SER A 135 6.34 4.70 -7.53
N VAL A 136 7.11 3.85 -6.85
CA VAL A 136 8.50 4.15 -6.47
C VAL A 136 9.38 2.92 -6.66
N GLY A 137 10.68 3.12 -6.53
CA GLY A 137 11.67 2.05 -6.52
C GLY A 137 11.79 1.35 -7.88
N GLU A 138 12.15 0.08 -7.83
CA GLU A 138 12.26 -0.72 -9.04
C GLU A 138 10.94 -0.85 -9.77
N PHE A 139 9.86 -0.90 -9.04
CA PHE A 139 8.51 -0.99 -9.61
C PHE A 139 8.21 0.20 -10.51
N ASP A 140 8.62 1.41 -10.12
CA ASP A 140 8.38 2.60 -10.92
C ASP A 140 9.06 2.54 -12.29
N LYS A 141 10.15 1.80 -12.40
CA LYS A 141 10.91 1.69 -13.65
C LYS A 141 10.25 0.78 -14.67
N ILE A 142 9.37 -0.10 -14.24
CA ILE A 142 8.75 -1.12 -15.09
C ILE A 142 7.26 -0.92 -15.27
N ALA A 143 6.63 -0.09 -14.44
CA ALA A 143 5.18 -0.03 -14.35
C ALA A 143 4.59 1.12 -15.13
N ASN A 144 3.46 0.85 -15.78
CA ASN A 144 2.46 1.85 -16.15
C ASN A 144 1.35 1.73 -15.12
N THR A 145 1.62 2.24 -13.92
CA THR A 145 0.70 2.07 -12.80
C THR A 145 -0.43 3.07 -12.88
N SER A 146 -1.65 2.60 -12.73
CA SER A 146 -2.82 3.44 -12.59
C SER A 146 -3.23 3.48 -11.12
N LEU A 147 -3.30 4.68 -10.56
CA LEU A 147 -3.71 4.91 -9.18
C LEU A 147 -4.98 5.74 -9.18
N THR A 148 -6.03 5.21 -8.55
CA THR A 148 -7.34 5.87 -8.48
C THR A 148 -7.74 6.08 -7.03
N TYR A 149 -8.03 7.34 -6.68
CA TYR A 149 -8.42 7.73 -5.32
C TYR A 149 -9.39 8.91 -5.32
#